data_fc6a20d3b6714cc2a5d83aa86bb7a93d
#
_entry.id   fc6a20d3b6714cc2a5d83aa86bb7a93d
#
_cell.length_a   1.000
_cell.length_b   1.000
_cell.length_c   1.000
_cell.angle_alpha   90.00
_cell.angle_beta   90.00
_cell.angle_gamma   90.00
#
_symmetry.space_group_name_H-M   'P 1'
#
loop_
_entity.id
_entity.type
_entity.pdbx_description
1 polymer ?
#
loop_
_entity_poly.entity_id
_entity_poly.type
_entity_poly.pdbx_seq_one_letter_code
_entity_poly.pdbx_strand_id
1 'polypeptide(L)'
;MGNQTYGLNIFLFSFTRFITELGSGVYKFALALYIADVTGSSAAFATVLGFSYLPGVLINIFAGAYIDRHNKKKIMVVTELLSGALVLLFLLFFLQFPTNLWLFVGYAFVISTIQAFTYLALQASIPELVDEDRVGSMNSIYQAISAILNVAGPLVGAIAYRLMGMEMILLIDGLSFIGAGILQMFLRFRKAEVVQETTQSYTETIKEVFQYIREQVVIKYLFLIFLLLNFIFPPLMYVGLLHIAYRVEKVSMEQFSFIQSSWFIGIIIGAAIVSMKKVSKYVENKIFLLIQVQGILLMSWIFPVFVPETSNASWIITGVFVGILLVSAIFNSMGNIPIFTFVQLNTPEHLRASMFGVVGTFTGVAVPFGIWLYGILLEAVYWPYLVLASGAIIFVIALIAHLNKQVSQYFKKKEEQVVATDKSA
;
A
#
# COMPACT_ATOMS: atom_id res chain seq x y z
N MET A 1 -23.02 19.50 17.35
CA MET A 1 -22.76 20.47 16.26
C MET A 1 -23.94 20.46 15.29
N GLY A 2 -24.27 21.60 14.63
CA GLY A 2 -25.40 21.62 13.68
C GLY A 2 -25.04 20.94 12.35
N ASN A 3 -26.07 20.49 11.61
CA ASN A 3 -25.91 19.76 10.31
C ASN A 3 -25.02 20.49 9.28
N GLN A 4 -25.02 21.83 9.29
CA GLN A 4 -24.16 22.65 8.39
C GLN A 4 -22.66 22.52 8.72
N THR A 5 -22.30 22.34 9.99
CA THR A 5 -20.90 22.20 10.42
C THR A 5 -20.33 20.85 9.98
N TYR A 6 -21.15 19.78 10.01
CA TYR A 6 -20.73 18.47 9.53
C TYR A 6 -20.50 18.43 8.01
N GLY A 7 -21.42 19.03 7.25
CA GLY A 7 -21.26 19.13 5.79
C GLY A 7 -19.97 19.85 5.40
N LEU A 8 -19.64 20.93 6.11
CA LEU A 8 -18.39 21.66 5.89
C LEU A 8 -17.15 20.84 6.27
N ASN A 9 -17.16 20.14 7.41
CA ASN A 9 -16.05 19.25 7.80
C ASN A 9 -15.82 18.13 6.80
N ILE A 10 -16.88 17.44 6.37
CA ILE A 10 -16.79 16.36 5.36
C ILE A 10 -16.23 16.92 4.05
N PHE A 11 -16.72 18.05 3.58
CA PHE A 11 -16.23 18.70 2.36
C PHE A 11 -14.75 19.09 2.46
N LEU A 12 -14.37 19.84 3.50
CA LEU A 12 -12.99 20.29 3.69
C LEU A 12 -12.01 19.13 3.84
N PHE A 13 -12.36 18.13 4.65
CA PHE A 13 -11.54 16.94 4.83
C PHE A 13 -11.35 16.18 3.51
N SER A 14 -12.45 15.90 2.81
CA SER A 14 -12.41 15.14 1.54
C SER A 14 -11.67 15.90 0.46
N PHE A 15 -11.89 17.21 0.35
CA PHE A 15 -11.26 18.06 -0.65
C PHE A 15 -9.76 18.23 -0.43
N THR A 16 -9.35 18.52 0.82
CA THR A 16 -7.92 18.61 1.15
C THR A 16 -7.22 17.28 0.93
N ARG A 17 -7.84 16.18 1.35
CA ARG A 17 -7.32 14.83 1.13
C ARG A 17 -7.17 14.51 -0.36
N PHE A 18 -8.19 14.82 -1.16
CA PHE A 18 -8.15 14.60 -2.61
C PHE A 18 -6.98 15.33 -3.27
N ILE A 19 -6.80 16.62 -2.94
CA ILE A 19 -5.74 17.44 -3.54
C ILE A 19 -4.36 16.93 -3.14
N THR A 20 -4.10 16.68 -1.86
CA THR A 20 -2.77 16.27 -1.39
C THR A 20 -2.43 14.84 -1.82
N GLU A 21 -3.37 13.90 -1.82
CA GLU A 21 -3.12 12.56 -2.34
C GLU A 21 -2.93 12.53 -3.85
N LEU A 22 -3.69 13.33 -4.60
CA LEU A 22 -3.48 13.45 -6.04
C LEU A 22 -2.09 14.00 -6.35
N GLY A 23 -1.69 15.12 -5.72
CA GLY A 23 -0.37 15.72 -5.86
C GLY A 23 0.73 14.71 -5.53
N SER A 24 0.65 14.06 -4.38
CA SER A 24 1.60 13.05 -3.95
C SER A 24 1.64 11.81 -4.87
N GLY A 25 0.49 11.38 -5.40
CA GLY A 25 0.41 10.26 -6.36
C GLY A 25 1.07 10.60 -7.69
N VAL A 26 0.80 11.79 -8.22
CA VAL A 26 1.44 12.36 -9.43
C VAL A 26 2.95 12.50 -9.22
N TYR A 27 3.37 13.10 -8.10
CA TYR A 27 4.77 13.26 -7.75
C TYR A 27 5.50 11.91 -7.65
N LYS A 28 4.96 10.93 -6.92
CA LYS A 28 5.60 9.60 -6.75
C LYS A 28 5.81 8.89 -8.08
N PHE A 29 4.83 8.96 -8.98
CA PHE A 29 4.95 8.36 -10.31
C PHE A 29 5.98 9.10 -11.16
N ALA A 30 5.92 10.44 -11.22
CA ALA A 30 6.88 11.27 -11.93
C ALA A 30 8.32 11.10 -11.41
N LEU A 31 8.49 10.99 -10.09
CA LEU A 31 9.80 10.74 -9.48
C LEU A 31 10.40 9.40 -9.92
N ALA A 32 9.56 8.34 -10.01
CA ALA A 32 10.02 7.05 -10.48
C ALA A 32 10.59 7.14 -11.89
N LEU A 33 9.86 7.77 -12.81
CA LEU A 33 10.30 8.00 -14.18
C LEU A 33 11.55 8.88 -14.23
N TYR A 34 11.54 9.99 -13.50
CA TYR A 34 12.68 10.92 -13.46
C TYR A 34 13.98 10.25 -13.01
N ILE A 35 13.94 9.48 -11.91
CA ILE A 35 15.13 8.77 -11.42
C ILE A 35 15.58 7.72 -12.45
N ALA A 36 14.64 6.99 -13.06
CA ALA A 36 14.95 6.01 -14.10
C ALA A 36 15.64 6.67 -15.31
N ASP A 37 15.14 7.82 -15.76
CA ASP A 37 15.66 8.54 -16.92
C ASP A 37 17.06 9.14 -16.66
N VAL A 38 17.26 9.76 -15.46
CA VAL A 38 18.48 10.46 -15.13
C VAL A 38 19.61 9.54 -14.69
N THR A 39 19.31 8.51 -13.90
CA THR A 39 20.34 7.63 -13.34
C THR A 39 20.55 6.36 -14.15
N GLY A 40 19.53 5.92 -14.90
CA GLY A 40 19.53 4.61 -15.54
C GLY A 40 19.64 3.45 -14.54
N SER A 41 19.49 3.65 -13.24
CA SER A 41 19.72 2.65 -12.18
C SER A 41 18.43 2.33 -11.41
N SER A 42 18.08 1.04 -11.37
CA SER A 42 16.99 0.53 -10.54
C SER A 42 17.37 0.53 -9.06
N ALA A 43 18.66 0.35 -8.73
CA ALA A 43 19.16 0.45 -7.37
C ALA A 43 19.07 1.88 -6.84
N ALA A 44 19.31 2.90 -7.67
CA ALA A 44 19.13 4.30 -7.30
C ALA A 44 17.67 4.59 -6.94
N PHE A 45 16.73 4.19 -7.80
CA PHE A 45 15.30 4.32 -7.52
C PHE A 45 14.88 3.54 -6.27
N ALA A 46 15.33 2.28 -6.13
CA ALA A 46 15.08 1.46 -4.97
C ALA A 46 15.60 2.08 -3.67
N THR A 47 16.75 2.76 -3.74
CA THR A 47 17.33 3.45 -2.58
C THR A 47 16.42 4.60 -2.13
N VAL A 48 16.00 5.49 -3.02
CA VAL A 48 15.08 6.59 -2.69
C VAL A 48 13.75 6.05 -2.15
N LEU A 49 13.19 5.04 -2.83
CA LEU A 49 11.92 4.44 -2.43
C LEU A 49 12.04 3.72 -1.07
N GLY A 50 13.09 2.94 -0.83
CA GLY A 50 13.33 2.27 0.43
C GLY A 50 13.43 3.24 1.61
N PHE A 51 14.16 4.34 1.44
CA PHE A 51 14.23 5.40 2.45
C PHE A 51 12.90 6.15 2.63
N SER A 52 12.02 6.16 1.65
CA SER A 52 10.66 6.72 1.82
C SER A 52 9.73 5.84 2.66
N TYR A 53 9.95 4.52 2.72
CA TYR A 53 9.17 3.62 3.57
C TYR A 53 9.68 3.53 5.01
N LEU A 54 10.99 3.71 5.21
CA LEU A 54 11.64 3.49 6.50
C LEU A 54 11.06 4.33 7.65
N PRO A 55 10.81 5.64 7.50
CA PRO A 55 10.24 6.45 8.57
C PRO A 55 8.85 5.99 9.01
N GLY A 56 7.98 5.63 8.06
CA GLY A 56 6.64 5.13 8.38
C GLY A 56 6.67 3.92 9.29
N VAL A 57 7.60 2.99 9.05
CA VAL A 57 7.76 1.79 9.87
C VAL A 57 8.30 2.10 11.27
N LEU A 58 9.34 2.96 11.35
CA LEU A 58 10.02 3.26 12.60
C LEU A 58 9.20 4.20 13.51
N ILE A 59 8.49 5.16 12.90
CA ILE A 59 7.87 6.28 13.62
C ILE A 59 6.41 5.99 13.98
N ASN A 60 5.69 5.17 13.21
CA ASN A 60 4.25 4.94 13.43
C ASN A 60 3.91 4.54 14.86
N ILE A 61 4.76 3.75 15.52
CA ILE A 61 4.56 3.32 16.91
C ILE A 61 4.60 4.52 17.87
N PHE A 62 5.59 5.41 17.70
CA PHE A 62 5.79 6.58 18.56
C PHE A 62 4.83 7.72 18.19
N ALA A 63 4.57 7.90 16.89
CA ALA A 63 3.70 8.94 16.38
C ALA A 63 2.25 8.75 16.85
N GLY A 64 1.74 7.51 16.91
CA GLY A 64 0.41 7.22 17.44
C GLY A 64 0.23 7.72 18.87
N ALA A 65 1.13 7.31 19.76
CA ALA A 65 1.11 7.74 21.16
C ALA A 65 1.29 9.26 21.34
N TYR A 66 2.07 9.89 20.48
CA TYR A 66 2.23 11.34 20.48
C TYR A 66 0.94 12.05 20.05
N ILE A 67 0.29 11.57 18.99
CA ILE A 67 -0.93 12.15 18.40
C ILE A 67 -2.10 12.07 19.39
N ASP A 68 -2.23 10.93 20.09
CA ASP A 68 -3.31 10.73 21.06
C ASP A 68 -3.26 11.74 22.22
N ARG A 69 -2.05 12.19 22.58
CA ARG A 69 -1.82 13.15 23.68
C ARG A 69 -1.83 14.61 23.23
N HIS A 70 -1.89 14.90 21.94
CA HIS A 70 -1.77 16.26 21.42
C HIS A 70 -2.96 16.65 20.55
N ASN A 71 -3.09 17.93 20.27
CA ASN A 71 -4.14 18.48 19.43
C ASN A 71 -4.00 18.01 17.97
N LYS A 72 -4.83 17.06 17.55
CA LYS A 72 -4.81 16.44 16.23
C LYS A 72 -4.95 17.46 15.11
N LYS A 73 -5.82 18.47 15.26
CA LYS A 73 -5.96 19.58 14.30
C LYS A 73 -4.63 20.31 14.09
N LYS A 74 -3.94 20.67 15.21
CA LYS A 74 -2.66 21.36 15.14
C LYS A 74 -1.61 20.51 14.44
N ILE A 75 -1.55 19.21 14.73
CA ILE A 75 -0.64 18.27 14.07
C ILE A 75 -0.92 18.24 12.57
N MET A 76 -2.18 18.00 12.14
CA MET A 76 -2.56 17.96 10.73
C MET A 76 -2.15 19.23 9.97
N VAL A 77 -2.52 20.41 10.49
CA VAL A 77 -2.21 21.70 9.86
C VAL A 77 -0.71 21.93 9.78
N VAL A 78 0.03 21.71 10.87
CA VAL A 78 1.48 21.95 10.93
C VAL A 78 2.21 21.00 10.00
N THR A 79 1.85 19.72 9.97
CA THR A 79 2.52 18.73 9.11
C THR A 79 2.24 18.97 7.63
N GLU A 80 1.01 19.40 7.25
CA GLU A 80 0.71 19.79 5.86
C GLU A 80 1.51 21.02 5.42
N LEU A 81 1.54 22.07 6.24
CA LEU A 81 2.33 23.27 5.93
C LEU A 81 3.84 22.98 5.87
N LEU A 82 4.36 22.14 6.77
CA LEU A 82 5.75 21.69 6.73
C LEU A 82 6.04 20.84 5.49
N SER A 83 5.12 19.96 5.08
CA SER A 83 5.25 19.20 3.83
C SER A 83 5.36 20.15 2.63
N GLY A 84 4.48 21.12 2.53
CA GLY A 84 4.51 22.09 1.44
C GLY A 84 5.80 22.92 1.43
N ALA A 85 6.22 23.43 2.59
CA ALA A 85 7.47 24.16 2.72
C ALA A 85 8.69 23.31 2.34
N LEU A 86 8.72 22.03 2.76
CA LEU A 86 9.80 21.11 2.43
C LEU A 86 9.84 20.79 0.93
N VAL A 87 8.68 20.57 0.28
CA VAL A 87 8.61 20.32 -1.17
C VAL A 87 9.14 21.53 -1.95
N LEU A 88 8.74 22.76 -1.57
CA LEU A 88 9.22 23.98 -2.22
C LEU A 88 10.70 24.23 -1.96
N LEU A 89 11.20 23.93 -0.75
CA LEU A 89 12.63 23.97 -0.45
C LEU A 89 13.40 22.95 -1.29
N PHE A 90 12.88 21.72 -1.39
CA PHE A 90 13.45 20.68 -2.24
C PHE A 90 13.49 21.11 -3.70
N LEU A 91 12.46 21.77 -4.22
CA LEU A 91 12.44 22.31 -5.58
C LEU A 91 13.62 23.27 -5.82
N LEU A 92 13.93 24.17 -4.87
CA LEU A 92 15.07 25.09 -4.99
C LEU A 92 16.42 24.35 -5.08
N PHE A 93 16.61 23.31 -4.27
CA PHE A 93 17.82 22.48 -4.36
C PHE A 93 17.83 21.60 -5.61
N PHE A 94 16.68 21.10 -6.02
CA PHE A 94 16.53 20.31 -7.24
C PHE A 94 16.96 21.08 -8.50
N LEU A 95 16.59 22.36 -8.61
CA LEU A 95 17.00 23.22 -9.73
C LEU A 95 18.54 23.40 -9.83
N GLN A 96 19.24 23.29 -8.69
CA GLN A 96 20.71 23.41 -8.66
C GLN A 96 21.42 22.06 -8.82
N PHE A 97 20.84 20.99 -8.29
CA PHE A 97 21.45 19.65 -8.21
C PHE A 97 20.48 18.54 -8.69
N PRO A 98 20.02 18.59 -9.95
CA PRO A 98 18.94 17.72 -10.42
C PRO A 98 19.30 16.21 -10.44
N THR A 99 20.59 15.88 -10.49
CA THR A 99 21.08 14.49 -10.55
C THR A 99 21.60 13.93 -9.23
N ASN A 100 21.54 14.72 -8.16
CA ASN A 100 22.09 14.29 -6.87
C ASN A 100 21.16 13.31 -6.15
N LEU A 101 21.47 12.04 -6.22
CA LEU A 101 20.69 10.96 -5.60
C LEU A 101 20.47 11.17 -4.08
N TRP A 102 21.50 11.64 -3.36
CA TRP A 102 21.40 11.83 -1.92
C TRP A 102 20.46 12.96 -1.52
N LEU A 103 20.28 13.94 -2.40
CA LEU A 103 19.25 14.95 -2.22
C LEU A 103 17.84 14.34 -2.25
N PHE A 104 17.57 13.43 -3.20
CA PHE A 104 16.31 12.71 -3.26
C PHE A 104 16.09 11.80 -2.06
N VAL A 105 17.14 11.10 -1.63
CA VAL A 105 17.09 10.22 -0.44
C VAL A 105 16.77 11.03 0.82
N GLY A 106 17.48 12.13 1.05
CA GLY A 106 17.24 13.00 2.21
C GLY A 106 15.84 13.60 2.21
N TYR A 107 15.39 14.10 1.05
CA TYR A 107 14.03 14.60 0.88
C TYR A 107 12.99 13.51 1.14
N ALA A 108 13.14 12.32 0.52
CA ALA A 108 12.20 11.21 0.67
C ALA A 108 12.07 10.76 2.13
N PHE A 109 13.17 10.73 2.87
CA PHE A 109 13.18 10.40 4.29
C PHE A 109 12.43 11.44 5.14
N VAL A 110 12.71 12.71 4.94
CA VAL A 110 12.12 13.80 5.73
C VAL A 110 10.63 13.96 5.41
N ILE A 111 10.24 13.98 4.12
CA ILE A 111 8.83 14.10 3.73
C ILE A 111 8.00 12.91 4.23
N SER A 112 8.53 11.69 4.16
CA SER A 112 7.84 10.49 4.65
C SER A 112 7.67 10.50 6.16
N THR A 113 8.65 11.05 6.88
CA THR A 113 8.55 11.27 8.34
C THR A 113 7.38 12.19 8.66
N ILE A 114 7.28 13.35 8.01
CA ILE A 114 6.19 14.31 8.21
C ILE A 114 4.85 13.68 7.83
N GLN A 115 4.78 13.01 6.68
CA GLN A 115 3.56 12.38 6.19
C GLN A 115 3.06 11.22 7.07
N ALA A 116 3.95 10.50 7.77
CA ALA A 116 3.54 9.49 8.75
C ALA A 116 2.71 10.11 9.89
N PHE A 117 3.13 11.26 10.41
CA PHE A 117 2.34 12.02 11.40
C PHE A 117 1.02 12.53 10.82
N THR A 118 1.05 13.09 9.60
CA THR A 118 -0.16 13.58 8.91
C THR A 118 -1.19 12.47 8.76
N TYR A 119 -0.77 11.31 8.25
CA TYR A 119 -1.63 10.17 7.99
C TYR A 119 -2.32 9.65 9.27
N LEU A 120 -1.55 9.45 10.33
CA LEU A 120 -2.08 8.98 11.61
C LEU A 120 -2.99 10.02 12.28
N ALA A 121 -2.63 11.31 12.23
CA ALA A 121 -3.44 12.38 12.78
C ALA A 121 -4.78 12.52 12.03
N LEU A 122 -4.76 12.39 10.70
CA LEU A 122 -5.95 12.35 9.85
C LEU A 122 -6.90 11.22 10.25
N GLN A 123 -6.40 9.98 10.35
CA GLN A 123 -7.22 8.83 10.73
C GLN A 123 -7.78 8.96 12.14
N ALA A 124 -6.95 9.39 13.10
CA ALA A 124 -7.37 9.58 14.47
C ALA A 124 -8.36 10.75 14.65
N SER A 125 -8.44 11.68 13.68
CA SER A 125 -9.32 12.85 13.75
C SER A 125 -10.74 12.58 13.25
N ILE A 126 -10.98 11.53 12.47
CA ILE A 126 -12.29 11.24 11.86
C ILE A 126 -13.43 11.22 12.88
N PRO A 127 -13.32 10.54 14.05
CA PRO A 127 -14.37 10.53 15.05
C PRO A 127 -14.63 11.90 15.74
N GLU A 128 -13.65 12.82 15.64
CA GLU A 128 -13.77 14.17 16.20
C GLU A 128 -14.38 15.17 15.22
N LEU A 129 -14.45 14.83 13.92
CA LEU A 129 -14.96 15.70 12.85
C LEU A 129 -16.45 15.48 12.57
N VAL A 130 -16.99 14.29 12.87
CA VAL A 130 -18.38 13.89 12.58
C VAL A 130 -19.01 13.19 13.77
N ASP A 131 -20.34 13.00 13.76
CA ASP A 131 -21.03 12.19 14.76
C ASP A 131 -20.77 10.70 14.55
N GLU A 132 -20.96 9.88 15.59
CA GLU A 132 -20.65 8.44 15.59
C GLU A 132 -21.34 7.68 14.47
N ASP A 133 -22.59 8.01 14.17
CA ASP A 133 -23.38 7.44 13.08
C ASP A 133 -22.81 7.75 11.69
N ARG A 134 -21.97 8.78 11.54
CA ARG A 134 -21.33 9.21 10.29
C ARG A 134 -19.87 8.80 10.14
N VAL A 135 -19.25 8.27 11.19
CA VAL A 135 -17.84 7.81 11.14
C VAL A 135 -17.64 6.75 10.04
N GLY A 136 -18.56 5.79 9.93
CA GLY A 136 -18.52 4.79 8.87
C GLY A 136 -18.57 5.38 7.46
N SER A 137 -19.45 6.37 7.25
CA SER A 137 -19.55 7.09 5.97
C SER A 137 -18.29 7.88 5.65
N MET A 138 -17.71 8.56 6.63
CA MET A 138 -16.47 9.31 6.48
C MET A 138 -15.28 8.42 6.11
N ASN A 139 -15.16 7.27 6.78
CA ASN A 139 -14.16 6.25 6.43
C ASN A 139 -14.36 5.70 5.00
N SER A 140 -15.62 5.49 4.59
CA SER A 140 -15.94 5.04 3.22
C SER A 140 -15.53 6.06 2.17
N ILE A 141 -15.79 7.36 2.41
CA ILE A 141 -15.35 8.45 1.53
C ILE A 141 -13.81 8.48 1.46
N TYR A 142 -13.13 8.39 2.60
CA TYR A 142 -11.67 8.32 2.65
C TYR A 142 -11.10 7.18 1.81
N GLN A 143 -11.65 5.97 1.94
CA GLN A 143 -11.21 4.80 1.18
C GLN A 143 -11.51 4.95 -0.33
N ALA A 144 -12.68 5.52 -0.69
CA ALA A 144 -13.04 5.76 -2.08
C ALA A 144 -12.09 6.76 -2.75
N ILE A 145 -11.74 7.86 -2.06
CA ILE A 145 -10.75 8.84 -2.55
C ILE A 145 -9.42 8.14 -2.81
N SER A 146 -8.90 7.39 -1.83
CA SER A 146 -7.63 6.67 -1.99
C SER A 146 -7.66 5.65 -3.14
N ALA A 147 -8.77 4.91 -3.31
CA ALA A 147 -8.91 3.96 -4.41
C ALA A 147 -8.90 4.65 -5.78
N ILE A 148 -9.65 5.76 -5.93
CA ILE A 148 -9.68 6.54 -7.18
C ILE A 148 -8.30 7.11 -7.50
N LEU A 149 -7.62 7.67 -6.50
CA LEU A 149 -6.33 8.33 -6.69
C LEU A 149 -5.18 7.36 -6.95
N ASN A 150 -5.26 6.12 -6.45
CA ASN A 150 -4.32 5.06 -6.82
C ASN A 150 -4.40 4.69 -8.31
N VAL A 151 -5.57 4.85 -8.94
CA VAL A 151 -5.72 4.68 -10.40
C VAL A 151 -5.33 5.97 -11.14
N ALA A 152 -5.83 7.11 -10.68
CA ALA A 152 -5.64 8.40 -11.35
C ALA A 152 -4.20 8.93 -11.25
N GLY A 153 -3.52 8.69 -10.12
CA GLY A 153 -2.17 9.18 -9.86
C GLY A 153 -1.16 8.83 -10.96
N PRO A 154 -0.97 7.56 -11.32
CA PRO A 154 -0.10 7.16 -12.43
C PRO A 154 -0.51 7.76 -13.78
N LEU A 155 -1.82 7.78 -14.10
CA LEU A 155 -2.32 8.32 -15.37
C LEU A 155 -2.06 9.81 -15.49
N VAL A 156 -2.46 10.58 -14.48
CA VAL A 156 -2.22 12.04 -14.43
C VAL A 156 -0.72 12.33 -14.33
N GLY A 157 0.02 11.51 -13.56
CA GLY A 157 1.46 11.63 -13.38
C GLY A 157 2.26 11.48 -14.68
N ALA A 158 1.91 10.51 -15.53
CA ALA A 158 2.53 10.33 -16.84
C ALA A 158 2.31 11.57 -17.74
N ILE A 159 1.07 12.06 -17.80
CA ILE A 159 0.70 13.24 -18.60
C ILE A 159 1.40 14.48 -18.05
N ALA A 160 1.34 14.70 -16.73
CA ALA A 160 1.96 15.85 -16.08
C ALA A 160 3.49 15.87 -16.27
N TYR A 161 4.16 14.73 -16.10
CA TYR A 161 5.60 14.63 -16.27
C TYR A 161 6.03 14.96 -17.70
N ARG A 162 5.29 14.47 -18.69
CA ARG A 162 5.54 14.76 -20.10
C ARG A 162 5.31 16.22 -20.49
N LEU A 163 4.24 16.84 -19.95
CA LEU A 163 3.84 18.20 -20.35
C LEU A 163 4.53 19.30 -19.56
N MET A 164 4.83 19.06 -18.29
CA MET A 164 5.25 20.10 -17.35
C MET A 164 6.66 19.87 -16.79
N GLY A 165 7.19 18.62 -16.87
CA GLY A 165 8.45 18.28 -16.22
C GLY A 165 8.34 18.14 -14.69
N MET A 166 9.45 17.74 -14.05
CA MET A 166 9.51 17.49 -12.61
C MET A 166 9.38 18.78 -11.77
N GLU A 167 9.89 19.90 -12.28
CA GLU A 167 9.88 21.19 -11.59
C GLU A 167 8.45 21.68 -11.31
N MET A 168 7.61 21.66 -12.32
CA MET A 168 6.22 22.12 -12.19
C MET A 168 5.39 21.16 -11.32
N ILE A 169 5.67 19.86 -11.39
CA ILE A 169 5.04 18.88 -10.51
C ILE A 169 5.38 19.18 -9.05
N LEU A 170 6.66 19.41 -8.73
CA LEU A 170 7.09 19.79 -7.38
C LEU A 170 6.46 21.10 -6.91
N LEU A 171 6.39 22.10 -7.79
CA LEU A 171 5.75 23.38 -7.46
C LEU A 171 4.27 23.20 -7.12
N ILE A 172 3.51 22.49 -7.98
CA ILE A 172 2.09 22.23 -7.77
C ILE A 172 1.85 21.40 -6.51
N ASP A 173 2.65 20.35 -6.27
CA ASP A 173 2.55 19.50 -5.09
C ASP A 173 2.81 20.30 -3.81
N GLY A 174 3.88 21.11 -3.78
CA GLY A 174 4.19 21.98 -2.65
C GLY A 174 3.07 22.99 -2.34
N LEU A 175 2.53 23.64 -3.37
CA LEU A 175 1.41 24.57 -3.22
C LEU A 175 0.12 23.85 -2.78
N SER A 176 -0.12 22.63 -3.25
CA SER A 176 -1.26 21.81 -2.84
C SER A 176 -1.25 21.50 -1.35
N PHE A 177 -0.10 21.14 -0.79
CA PHE A 177 0.08 20.93 0.64
C PHE A 177 -0.18 22.21 1.47
N ILE A 178 0.37 23.36 1.01
CA ILE A 178 0.14 24.64 1.69
C ILE A 178 -1.35 24.99 1.66
N GLY A 179 -2.00 24.89 0.49
CA GLY A 179 -3.43 25.14 0.34
C GLY A 179 -4.28 24.23 1.23
N ALA A 180 -3.95 22.93 1.28
CA ALA A 180 -4.62 21.97 2.14
C ALA A 180 -4.44 22.32 3.64
N GLY A 181 -3.22 22.65 4.06
CA GLY A 181 -2.94 23.07 5.43
C GLY A 181 -3.75 24.32 5.85
N ILE A 182 -3.85 25.31 4.95
CA ILE A 182 -4.69 26.52 5.19
C ILE A 182 -6.17 26.13 5.30
N LEU A 183 -6.68 25.29 4.40
CA LEU A 183 -8.08 24.85 4.44
C LEU A 183 -8.39 24.01 5.69
N GLN A 184 -7.46 23.18 6.15
CA GLN A 184 -7.61 22.40 7.38
C GLN A 184 -7.72 23.27 8.64
N MET A 185 -7.24 24.52 8.63
CA MET A 185 -7.47 25.48 9.73
C MET A 185 -8.95 25.75 9.99
N PHE A 186 -9.80 25.60 8.97
CA PHE A 186 -11.25 25.83 9.08
C PHE A 186 -12.02 24.60 9.55
N LEU A 187 -11.38 23.42 9.69
CA LEU A 187 -12.00 22.24 10.28
C LEU A 187 -12.41 22.50 11.73
N ARG A 188 -13.60 22.05 12.11
CA ARG A 188 -14.16 22.23 13.45
C ARG A 188 -14.18 20.88 14.16
N PHE A 189 -13.34 20.74 15.17
CA PHE A 189 -13.21 19.53 15.98
C PHE A 189 -14.18 19.56 17.17
N ARG A 190 -14.73 18.40 17.52
CA ARG A 190 -15.42 18.19 18.80
C ARG A 190 -14.36 18.06 19.91
N LYS A 191 -14.70 18.44 21.14
CA LYS A 191 -13.84 18.11 22.29
C LYS A 191 -13.87 16.60 22.47
N ALA A 192 -12.73 15.93 22.35
CA ALA A 192 -12.60 14.52 22.67
C ALA A 192 -12.72 14.32 24.19
N GLU A 193 -13.49 13.31 24.61
CA GLU A 193 -13.37 12.78 25.97
C GLU A 193 -12.02 12.03 26.06
N VAL A 194 -11.29 12.32 27.13
CA VAL A 194 -9.98 11.68 27.38
C VAL A 194 -10.23 10.20 27.68
N VAL A 195 -9.86 9.34 26.75
CA VAL A 195 -9.90 7.89 26.94
C VAL A 195 -8.83 7.50 27.96
N GLN A 196 -9.24 6.82 29.05
CA GLN A 196 -8.33 6.32 30.08
C GLN A 196 -7.31 5.34 29.50
N GLU A 197 -6.05 5.51 29.87
CA GLU A 197 -4.93 4.65 29.48
C GLU A 197 -5.14 3.22 30.01
N THR A 198 -5.01 2.23 29.14
CA THR A 198 -4.85 0.82 29.54
C THR A 198 -3.45 0.61 30.11
N THR A 199 -3.35 0.07 31.32
CA THR A 199 -2.12 -0.09 32.12
C THR A 199 -1.24 -1.29 31.72
N GLN A 200 -1.55 -2.03 30.64
CA GLN A 200 -0.74 -3.17 30.23
C GLN A 200 0.56 -2.75 29.53
N SER A 201 1.66 -3.41 29.88
CA SER A 201 2.96 -3.19 29.24
C SER A 201 2.93 -3.65 27.78
N TYR A 202 3.27 -2.74 26.86
CA TYR A 202 3.31 -3.02 25.42
C TYR A 202 4.17 -4.25 25.06
N THR A 203 5.29 -4.45 25.78
CA THR A 203 6.20 -5.57 25.55
C THR A 203 5.60 -6.93 25.94
N GLU A 204 4.74 -6.98 26.96
CA GLU A 204 4.05 -8.21 27.37
C GLU A 204 2.99 -8.60 26.34
N THR A 205 2.21 -7.64 25.86
CA THR A 205 1.22 -7.86 24.80
C THR A 205 1.86 -8.36 23.50
N ILE A 206 3.03 -7.81 23.11
CA ILE A 206 3.78 -8.29 21.94
C ILE A 206 4.23 -9.74 22.12
N LYS A 207 4.76 -10.10 23.30
CA LYS A 207 5.17 -11.50 23.58
C LYS A 207 3.97 -12.44 23.50
N GLU A 208 2.84 -12.06 24.03
CA GLU A 208 1.61 -12.87 24.00
C GLU A 208 1.11 -13.07 22.55
N VAL A 209 1.17 -12.04 21.69
CA VAL A 209 0.85 -12.16 20.28
C VAL A 209 1.79 -13.14 19.57
N PHE A 210 3.10 -13.06 19.80
CA PHE A 210 4.05 -14.01 19.20
C PHE A 210 3.86 -15.43 19.70
N GLN A 211 3.55 -15.62 20.99
CA GLN A 211 3.20 -16.93 21.53
C GLN A 211 1.96 -17.47 20.85
N TYR A 212 0.91 -16.67 20.71
CA TYR A 212 -0.32 -17.03 20.02
C TYR A 212 -0.08 -17.43 18.55
N ILE A 213 0.70 -16.63 17.80
CA ILE A 213 1.08 -16.95 16.41
C ILE A 213 1.82 -18.31 16.36
N ARG A 214 2.71 -18.57 17.31
CA ARG A 214 3.49 -19.82 17.36
C ARG A 214 2.63 -21.05 17.65
N GLU A 215 1.62 -20.92 18.49
CA GLU A 215 0.72 -22.01 18.90
C GLU A 215 -0.34 -22.32 17.83
N GLN A 216 -0.80 -21.30 17.08
CA GLN A 216 -1.84 -21.45 16.06
C GLN A 216 -1.23 -21.74 14.69
N VAL A 217 -1.25 -23.00 14.26
CA VAL A 217 -0.56 -23.48 13.04
C VAL A 217 -1.01 -22.70 11.79
N VAL A 218 -2.30 -22.50 11.60
CA VAL A 218 -2.83 -21.78 10.41
C VAL A 218 -2.38 -20.33 10.42
N ILE A 219 -2.49 -19.63 11.56
CA ILE A 219 -2.07 -18.23 11.72
C ILE A 219 -0.56 -18.09 11.51
N LYS A 220 0.23 -19.03 11.99
CA LYS A 220 1.68 -19.08 11.77
C LYS A 220 2.04 -19.13 10.28
N TYR A 221 1.42 -20.04 9.51
CA TYR A 221 1.65 -20.10 8.06
C TYR A 221 1.19 -18.84 7.35
N LEU A 222 0.02 -18.31 7.71
CA LEU A 222 -0.48 -17.06 7.13
C LEU A 222 0.45 -15.89 7.42
N PHE A 223 0.98 -15.77 8.65
CA PHE A 223 1.93 -14.73 9.02
C PHE A 223 3.23 -14.81 8.20
N LEU A 224 3.81 -16.03 8.08
CA LEU A 224 5.02 -16.23 7.28
C LEU A 224 4.80 -15.93 5.79
N ILE A 225 3.68 -16.36 5.24
CA ILE A 225 3.32 -16.08 3.85
C ILE A 225 3.11 -14.57 3.66
N PHE A 226 2.42 -13.90 4.59
CA PHE A 226 2.18 -12.46 4.52
C PHE A 226 3.47 -11.65 4.56
N LEU A 227 4.41 -12.05 5.42
CA LEU A 227 5.75 -11.47 5.48
C LEU A 227 6.48 -11.63 4.14
N LEU A 228 6.46 -12.84 3.58
CA LEU A 228 7.10 -13.15 2.30
C LEU A 228 6.45 -12.38 1.14
N LEU A 229 5.12 -12.34 1.09
CA LEU A 229 4.41 -11.58 0.05
C LEU A 229 4.75 -10.10 0.10
N ASN A 230 4.85 -9.50 1.30
CA ASN A 230 5.27 -8.10 1.45
C ASN A 230 6.76 -7.87 1.15
N PHE A 231 7.59 -8.91 1.28
CA PHE A 231 9.00 -8.86 0.88
C PHE A 231 9.20 -8.96 -0.65
N ILE A 232 8.29 -9.61 -1.38
CA ILE A 232 8.41 -9.90 -2.82
C ILE A 232 7.55 -8.97 -3.67
N PHE A 233 6.24 -8.86 -3.37
CA PHE A 233 5.28 -8.19 -4.25
C PHE A 233 5.50 -6.67 -4.39
N PRO A 234 5.54 -5.86 -3.31
CA PRO A 234 5.77 -4.43 -3.44
C PRO A 234 7.09 -4.08 -4.16
N PRO A 235 8.23 -4.75 -3.85
CA PRO A 235 9.46 -4.52 -4.60
C PRO A 235 9.33 -4.78 -6.10
N LEU A 236 8.70 -5.88 -6.50
CA LEU A 236 8.46 -6.18 -7.92
C LEU A 236 7.49 -5.19 -8.56
N MET A 237 6.44 -4.78 -7.85
CA MET A 237 5.48 -3.80 -8.36
C MET A 237 6.09 -2.41 -8.54
N TYR A 238 6.96 -1.96 -7.62
CA TYR A 238 7.54 -0.62 -7.68
C TYR A 238 8.83 -0.56 -8.47
N VAL A 239 9.78 -1.47 -8.19
CA VAL A 239 11.12 -1.46 -8.78
C VAL A 239 11.19 -2.40 -9.99
N GLY A 240 10.67 -3.63 -9.85
CA GLY A 240 10.69 -4.63 -10.89
C GLY A 240 9.90 -4.22 -12.11
N LEU A 241 8.69 -3.75 -11.95
CA LEU A 241 7.83 -3.33 -13.06
C LEU A 241 8.42 -2.13 -13.81
N LEU A 242 8.98 -1.15 -13.08
CA LEU A 242 9.69 -0.02 -13.68
C LEU A 242 10.90 -0.49 -14.48
N HIS A 243 11.71 -1.39 -13.91
CA HIS A 243 12.89 -1.94 -14.59
C HIS A 243 12.49 -2.74 -15.83
N ILE A 244 11.56 -3.66 -15.71
CA ILE A 244 11.19 -4.58 -16.79
C ILE A 244 10.44 -3.82 -17.88
N ALA A 245 9.28 -3.23 -17.57
CA ALA A 245 8.41 -2.65 -18.58
C ALA A 245 8.98 -1.36 -19.19
N TYR A 246 9.44 -0.43 -18.33
CA TYR A 246 9.85 0.91 -18.81
C TYR A 246 11.30 0.94 -19.33
N ARG A 247 12.25 0.33 -18.60
CA ARG A 247 13.67 0.40 -18.98
C ARG A 247 14.09 -0.68 -19.98
N VAL A 248 13.69 -1.94 -19.77
CA VAL A 248 14.11 -3.06 -20.63
C VAL A 248 13.22 -3.13 -21.87
N GLU A 249 11.92 -3.23 -21.68
CA GLU A 249 10.95 -3.37 -22.78
C GLU A 249 10.57 -2.04 -23.44
N LYS A 250 11.04 -0.91 -22.88
CA LYS A 250 10.91 0.45 -23.44
C LYS A 250 9.48 0.85 -23.78
N VAL A 251 8.51 0.44 -22.95
CA VAL A 251 7.12 0.95 -23.08
C VAL A 251 7.08 2.45 -22.80
N SER A 252 6.15 3.18 -23.42
CA SER A 252 6.03 4.63 -23.17
C SER A 252 5.58 4.92 -21.75
N MET A 253 5.72 6.19 -21.31
CA MET A 253 5.25 6.64 -19.99
C MET A 253 3.74 6.40 -19.82
N GLU A 254 2.97 6.68 -20.88
CA GLU A 254 1.53 6.47 -20.89
C GLU A 254 1.19 4.97 -20.78
N GLN A 255 1.88 4.12 -21.54
CA GLN A 255 1.73 2.67 -21.49
C GLN A 255 2.07 2.13 -20.09
N PHE A 256 3.16 2.63 -19.48
CA PHE A 256 3.54 2.26 -18.11
C PHE A 256 2.47 2.67 -17.08
N SER A 257 1.84 3.84 -17.26
CA SER A 257 0.75 4.27 -16.39
C SER A 257 -0.49 3.37 -16.49
N PHE A 258 -0.84 2.90 -17.70
CA PHE A 258 -1.91 1.91 -17.89
C PHE A 258 -1.60 0.59 -17.18
N ILE A 259 -0.36 0.10 -17.28
CA ILE A 259 0.11 -1.11 -16.62
C ILE A 259 -0.07 -0.95 -15.09
N GLN A 260 0.42 0.14 -14.49
CA GLN A 260 0.29 0.37 -13.06
C GLN A 260 -1.17 0.53 -12.60
N SER A 261 -1.98 1.28 -13.34
CA SER A 261 -3.37 1.51 -12.98
C SER A 261 -4.21 0.24 -13.04
N SER A 262 -3.87 -0.73 -13.92
CA SER A 262 -4.58 -2.00 -14.04
C SER A 262 -4.57 -2.82 -12.75
N TRP A 263 -3.51 -2.72 -11.95
CA TRP A 263 -3.44 -3.35 -10.63
C TRP A 263 -4.53 -2.84 -9.68
N PHE A 264 -4.70 -1.53 -9.57
CA PHE A 264 -5.72 -0.94 -8.68
C PHE A 264 -7.14 -1.22 -9.17
N ILE A 265 -7.36 -1.22 -10.49
CA ILE A 265 -8.63 -1.64 -11.09
C ILE A 265 -8.94 -3.09 -10.72
N GLY A 266 -7.96 -3.98 -10.82
CA GLY A 266 -8.10 -5.38 -10.44
C GLY A 266 -8.44 -5.57 -8.96
N ILE A 267 -7.84 -4.78 -8.05
CA ILE A 267 -8.17 -4.78 -6.62
C ILE A 267 -9.66 -4.45 -6.41
N ILE A 268 -10.17 -3.41 -7.07
CA ILE A 268 -11.57 -2.98 -6.96
C ILE A 268 -12.50 -4.08 -7.45
N ILE A 269 -12.21 -4.67 -8.62
CA ILE A 269 -13.00 -5.78 -9.18
C ILE A 269 -12.96 -6.99 -8.24
N GLY A 270 -11.80 -7.37 -7.74
CA GLY A 270 -11.64 -8.49 -6.82
C GLY A 270 -12.41 -8.30 -5.51
N ALA A 271 -12.36 -7.09 -4.93
CA ALA A 271 -13.13 -6.75 -3.73
C ALA A 271 -14.63 -6.85 -3.97
N ALA A 272 -15.12 -6.37 -5.13
CA ALA A 272 -16.52 -6.49 -5.51
C ALA A 272 -16.95 -7.98 -5.66
N ILE A 273 -16.09 -8.82 -6.25
CA ILE A 273 -16.35 -10.27 -6.38
C ILE A 273 -16.43 -10.93 -4.99
N VAL A 274 -15.49 -10.63 -4.08
CA VAL A 274 -15.47 -11.22 -2.73
C VAL A 274 -16.63 -10.73 -1.86
N SER A 275 -17.19 -9.55 -2.12
CA SER A 275 -18.37 -9.04 -1.39
C SER A 275 -19.62 -9.94 -1.58
N MET A 276 -19.65 -10.76 -2.63
CA MET A 276 -20.72 -11.75 -2.85
C MET A 276 -20.58 -12.91 -1.86
N LYS A 277 -21.56 -13.11 -0.97
CA LYS A 277 -21.52 -14.12 0.11
C LYS A 277 -21.12 -15.53 -0.34
N LYS A 278 -21.60 -15.99 -1.53
CA LYS A 278 -21.25 -17.31 -2.08
C LYS A 278 -19.76 -17.41 -2.41
N VAL A 279 -19.15 -16.34 -2.95
CA VAL A 279 -17.74 -16.30 -3.32
C VAL A 279 -16.88 -16.21 -2.06
N SER A 280 -17.20 -15.33 -1.12
CA SER A 280 -16.49 -15.20 0.16
C SER A 280 -16.35 -16.54 0.88
N LYS A 281 -17.48 -17.28 1.03
CA LYS A 281 -17.49 -18.59 1.67
C LYS A 281 -16.64 -19.63 0.93
N TYR A 282 -16.64 -19.61 -0.41
CA TYR A 282 -15.82 -20.51 -1.22
C TYR A 282 -14.33 -20.21 -1.11
N VAL A 283 -13.99 -18.94 -1.12
CA VAL A 283 -12.61 -18.44 -1.15
C VAL A 283 -11.91 -18.63 0.21
N GLU A 284 -12.64 -18.50 1.33
CA GLU A 284 -12.10 -18.73 2.68
C GLU A 284 -11.46 -20.11 2.84
N ASN A 285 -12.03 -21.14 2.23
CA ASN A 285 -11.51 -22.51 2.32
C ASN A 285 -10.35 -22.77 1.35
N LYS A 286 -10.06 -21.84 0.44
CA LYS A 286 -9.08 -22.00 -0.64
C LYS A 286 -7.97 -20.95 -0.63
N ILE A 287 -7.73 -20.33 0.54
CA ILE A 287 -6.74 -19.25 0.71
C ILE A 287 -5.36 -19.66 0.16
N PHE A 288 -4.85 -20.84 0.55
CA PHE A 288 -3.53 -21.29 0.10
C PHE A 288 -3.48 -21.60 -1.40
N LEU A 289 -4.59 -22.05 -1.98
CA LEU A 289 -4.69 -22.24 -3.43
C LEU A 289 -4.62 -20.90 -4.18
N LEU A 290 -5.29 -19.87 -3.67
CA LEU A 290 -5.23 -18.51 -4.26
C LEU A 290 -3.81 -17.95 -4.20
N ILE A 291 -3.07 -18.21 -3.13
CA ILE A 291 -1.67 -17.79 -3.02
C ILE A 291 -0.78 -18.56 -4.02
N GLN A 292 -1.05 -19.85 -4.26
CA GLN A 292 -0.36 -20.61 -5.32
C GLN A 292 -0.62 -20.01 -6.69
N VAL A 293 -1.88 -19.64 -6.98
CA VAL A 293 -2.24 -18.94 -8.24
C VAL A 293 -1.48 -17.62 -8.36
N GLN A 294 -1.32 -16.85 -7.26
CA GLN A 294 -0.49 -15.64 -7.25
C GLN A 294 0.97 -15.92 -7.63
N GLY A 295 1.55 -17.02 -7.14
CA GLY A 295 2.89 -17.43 -7.52
C GLY A 295 3.00 -17.72 -9.03
N ILE A 296 2.01 -18.42 -9.62
CA ILE A 296 1.95 -18.71 -11.05
C ILE A 296 1.79 -17.42 -11.87
N LEU A 297 0.89 -16.53 -11.45
CA LEU A 297 0.66 -15.24 -12.10
C LEU A 297 1.91 -14.35 -12.04
N LEU A 298 2.68 -14.42 -10.96
CA LEU A 298 3.97 -13.74 -10.90
C LEU A 298 4.98 -14.33 -11.86
N MET A 299 5.07 -15.67 -11.96
CA MET A 299 5.94 -16.30 -12.96
C MET A 299 5.55 -15.93 -14.39
N SER A 300 4.28 -15.65 -14.67
CA SER A 300 3.81 -15.23 -16.00
C SER A 300 4.33 -13.85 -16.46
N TRP A 301 4.96 -13.07 -15.58
CA TRP A 301 5.66 -11.84 -15.98
C TRP A 301 6.81 -12.08 -16.97
N ILE A 302 7.22 -13.32 -17.18
CA ILE A 302 8.23 -13.69 -18.20
C ILE A 302 7.68 -13.56 -19.62
N PHE A 303 6.37 -13.55 -19.86
CA PHE A 303 5.79 -13.57 -21.21
C PHE A 303 6.28 -12.48 -22.18
N PRO A 304 6.60 -11.25 -21.75
CA PRO A 304 7.20 -10.23 -22.62
C PRO A 304 8.44 -10.71 -23.39
N VAL A 305 9.25 -11.60 -22.79
CA VAL A 305 10.45 -12.17 -23.45
C VAL A 305 10.13 -12.89 -24.76
N PHE A 306 8.91 -13.40 -24.90
CA PHE A 306 8.47 -14.13 -26.08
C PHE A 306 7.77 -13.24 -27.13
N VAL A 307 7.63 -11.94 -26.87
CA VAL A 307 7.03 -10.99 -27.82
C VAL A 307 8.03 -10.68 -28.94
N PRO A 308 7.71 -10.94 -30.21
CA PRO A 308 8.61 -10.62 -31.32
C PRO A 308 8.86 -9.11 -31.42
N GLU A 309 10.07 -8.73 -31.81
CA GLU A 309 10.40 -7.32 -32.08
C GLU A 309 9.69 -6.85 -33.36
N THR A 310 8.54 -6.23 -33.16
CA THR A 310 7.71 -5.62 -34.21
C THR A 310 7.43 -4.17 -33.89
N SER A 311 6.92 -3.38 -34.85
CA SER A 311 6.51 -1.99 -34.63
C SER A 311 5.46 -1.84 -33.51
N ASN A 312 4.70 -2.90 -33.23
CA ASN A 312 3.65 -2.89 -32.20
C ASN A 312 4.06 -3.65 -30.91
N ALA A 313 5.32 -4.07 -30.79
CA ALA A 313 5.79 -4.86 -29.65
C ALA A 313 5.47 -4.20 -28.30
N SER A 314 5.68 -2.88 -28.16
CA SER A 314 5.41 -2.15 -26.92
C SER A 314 3.93 -2.18 -26.52
N TRP A 315 2.99 -2.14 -27.47
CA TRP A 315 1.55 -2.27 -27.18
C TRP A 315 1.15 -3.71 -26.82
N ILE A 316 1.78 -4.71 -27.47
CA ILE A 316 1.57 -6.11 -27.10
C ILE A 316 2.05 -6.37 -25.67
N ILE A 317 3.26 -5.91 -25.33
CA ILE A 317 3.84 -6.02 -23.99
C ILE A 317 2.96 -5.30 -22.97
N THR A 318 2.50 -4.09 -23.30
CA THR A 318 1.55 -3.35 -22.47
C THR A 318 0.29 -4.16 -22.20
N GLY A 319 -0.33 -4.72 -23.24
CA GLY A 319 -1.52 -5.56 -23.11
C GLY A 319 -1.29 -6.80 -22.26
N VAL A 320 -0.15 -7.46 -22.42
CA VAL A 320 0.26 -8.62 -21.60
C VAL A 320 0.37 -8.23 -20.14
N PHE A 321 1.11 -7.17 -19.81
CA PHE A 321 1.24 -6.73 -18.42
C PHE A 321 -0.08 -6.25 -17.81
N VAL A 322 -0.88 -5.47 -18.55
CA VAL A 322 -2.21 -5.04 -18.11
C VAL A 322 -3.10 -6.26 -17.76
N GLY A 323 -3.12 -7.27 -18.64
CA GLY A 323 -3.88 -8.49 -18.42
C GLY A 323 -3.39 -9.27 -17.20
N ILE A 324 -2.08 -9.51 -17.09
CA ILE A 324 -1.48 -10.24 -15.97
C ILE A 324 -1.72 -9.49 -14.64
N LEU A 325 -1.45 -8.18 -14.59
CA LEU A 325 -1.60 -7.41 -13.35
C LEU A 325 -3.05 -7.27 -12.91
N LEU A 326 -3.97 -7.06 -13.85
CA LEU A 326 -5.39 -7.00 -13.55
C LEU A 326 -5.89 -8.32 -12.93
N VAL A 327 -5.55 -9.46 -13.55
CA VAL A 327 -5.90 -10.79 -13.04
C VAL A 327 -5.22 -11.05 -11.69
N SER A 328 -3.91 -10.74 -11.58
CA SER A 328 -3.17 -10.89 -10.33
C SER A 328 -3.79 -10.06 -9.19
N ALA A 329 -4.22 -8.84 -9.45
CA ALA A 329 -4.84 -7.97 -8.46
C ALA A 329 -6.21 -8.47 -8.02
N ILE A 330 -7.01 -9.04 -8.94
CA ILE A 330 -8.29 -9.69 -8.59
C ILE A 330 -8.02 -10.84 -7.61
N PHE A 331 -7.10 -11.75 -7.94
CA PHE A 331 -6.76 -12.88 -7.06
C PHE A 331 -6.12 -12.42 -5.75
N ASN A 332 -5.30 -11.35 -5.78
CA ASN A 332 -4.72 -10.74 -4.58
C ASN A 332 -5.81 -10.27 -3.62
N SER A 333 -6.80 -9.52 -4.13
CA SER A 333 -7.93 -9.05 -3.35
C SER A 333 -8.77 -10.22 -2.80
N MET A 334 -9.03 -11.24 -3.65
CA MET A 334 -9.73 -12.46 -3.26
C MET A 334 -9.01 -13.28 -2.17
N GLY A 335 -7.68 -13.21 -2.10
CA GLY A 335 -6.88 -13.85 -1.05
C GLY A 335 -6.80 -13.01 0.22
N ASN A 336 -6.45 -11.73 0.10
CA ASN A 336 -6.18 -10.87 1.25
C ASN A 336 -7.41 -10.63 2.12
N ILE A 337 -8.58 -10.36 1.54
CA ILE A 337 -9.80 -10.07 2.32
C ILE A 337 -10.18 -11.24 3.24
N PRO A 338 -10.28 -12.49 2.76
CA PRO A 338 -10.52 -13.62 3.63
C PRO A 338 -9.43 -13.90 4.66
N ILE A 339 -8.15 -13.64 4.33
CA ILE A 339 -7.05 -13.80 5.28
C ILE A 339 -7.22 -12.84 6.46
N PHE A 340 -7.46 -11.55 6.19
CA PHE A 340 -7.71 -10.57 7.23
C PHE A 340 -8.93 -10.94 8.09
N THR A 341 -10.04 -11.33 7.45
CA THR A 341 -11.24 -11.79 8.15
C THR A 341 -10.96 -13.02 9.01
N PHE A 342 -10.21 -13.99 8.47
CA PHE A 342 -9.82 -15.19 9.21
C PHE A 342 -9.00 -14.86 10.46
N VAL A 343 -7.97 -14.03 10.33
CA VAL A 343 -7.14 -13.60 11.46
C VAL A 343 -8.00 -12.85 12.49
N GLN A 344 -8.89 -11.96 12.04
CA GLN A 344 -9.76 -11.18 12.91
C GLN A 344 -10.71 -12.05 13.73
N LEU A 345 -11.32 -13.05 13.12
CA LEU A 345 -12.30 -13.93 13.78
C LEU A 345 -11.66 -14.97 14.69
N ASN A 346 -10.44 -15.42 14.36
CA ASN A 346 -9.76 -16.47 15.12
C ASN A 346 -8.75 -15.91 16.15
N THR A 347 -8.59 -14.60 16.25
CA THR A 347 -7.74 -13.97 17.29
C THR A 347 -8.62 -13.56 18.49
N PRO A 348 -8.22 -13.89 19.74
CA PRO A 348 -8.89 -13.43 20.94
C PRO A 348 -9.11 -11.92 20.92
N GLU A 349 -10.25 -11.46 21.46
CA GLU A 349 -10.66 -10.05 21.35
C GLU A 349 -9.62 -9.09 21.93
N HIS A 350 -9.04 -9.42 23.08
CA HIS A 350 -8.02 -8.61 23.78
C HIS A 350 -6.67 -8.55 23.03
N LEU A 351 -6.39 -9.50 22.11
CA LEU A 351 -5.15 -9.51 21.28
C LEU A 351 -5.37 -9.01 19.86
N ARG A 352 -6.61 -8.81 19.42
CA ARG A 352 -6.93 -8.55 18.02
C ARG A 352 -6.24 -7.32 17.45
N ALA A 353 -6.32 -6.19 18.15
CA ALA A 353 -5.65 -4.95 17.73
C ALA A 353 -4.12 -5.10 17.71
N SER A 354 -3.56 -5.73 18.74
CA SER A 354 -2.11 -5.97 18.84
C SER A 354 -1.61 -6.96 17.79
N MET A 355 -2.42 -7.97 17.43
CA MET A 355 -2.10 -8.90 16.33
C MET A 355 -1.93 -8.14 15.01
N PHE A 356 -2.88 -7.28 14.65
CA PHE A 356 -2.78 -6.47 13.44
C PHE A 356 -1.63 -5.47 13.51
N GLY A 357 -1.34 -4.90 14.67
CA GLY A 357 -0.18 -4.05 14.91
C GLY A 357 1.14 -4.77 14.66
N VAL A 358 1.33 -5.95 15.24
CA VAL A 358 2.53 -6.79 15.04
C VAL A 358 2.67 -7.22 13.59
N VAL A 359 1.62 -7.78 12.98
CA VAL A 359 1.63 -8.19 11.57
C VAL A 359 1.96 -7.00 10.68
N GLY A 360 1.30 -5.85 10.86
CA GLY A 360 1.53 -4.64 10.07
C GLY A 360 2.95 -4.10 10.20
N THR A 361 3.53 -4.12 11.41
CA THR A 361 4.91 -3.68 11.64
C THR A 361 5.90 -4.58 10.93
N PHE A 362 5.79 -5.91 11.11
CA PHE A 362 6.74 -6.84 10.49
C PHE A 362 6.64 -6.87 8.97
N THR A 363 5.42 -6.84 8.43
CA THR A 363 5.22 -6.76 6.98
C THR A 363 5.68 -5.41 6.43
N GLY A 364 5.46 -4.32 7.17
CA GLY A 364 5.94 -2.98 6.83
C GLY A 364 7.46 -2.89 6.78
N VAL A 365 8.18 -3.55 7.70
CA VAL A 365 9.66 -3.67 7.68
C VAL A 365 10.14 -4.48 6.49
N ALA A 366 9.43 -5.55 6.11
CA ALA A 366 9.83 -6.40 4.99
C ALA A 366 9.89 -5.65 3.65
N VAL A 367 9.00 -4.68 3.43
CA VAL A 367 8.91 -3.93 2.17
C VAL A 367 10.21 -3.20 1.81
N PRO A 368 10.80 -2.30 2.64
CA PRO A 368 12.01 -1.59 2.28
C PRO A 368 13.22 -2.52 2.08
N PHE A 369 13.35 -3.57 2.88
CA PHE A 369 14.42 -4.56 2.70
C PHE A 369 14.26 -5.30 1.36
N GLY A 370 13.04 -5.69 1.00
CA GLY A 370 12.75 -6.25 -0.30
C GLY A 370 13.06 -5.27 -1.44
N ILE A 371 12.67 -4.00 -1.32
CA ILE A 371 12.94 -2.96 -2.32
C ILE A 371 14.45 -2.84 -2.59
N TRP A 372 15.27 -2.75 -1.56
CA TRP A 372 16.73 -2.68 -1.71
C TRP A 372 17.31 -3.93 -2.34
N LEU A 373 16.90 -5.12 -1.86
CA LEU A 373 17.38 -6.38 -2.42
C LEU A 373 17.02 -6.51 -3.91
N TYR A 374 15.76 -6.26 -4.27
CA TYR A 374 15.32 -6.36 -5.67
C TYR A 374 15.94 -5.29 -6.57
N GLY A 375 16.19 -4.07 -6.03
CA GLY A 375 16.92 -3.03 -6.73
C GLY A 375 18.32 -3.48 -7.16
N ILE A 376 19.05 -4.14 -6.25
CA ILE A 376 20.38 -4.70 -6.52
C ILE A 376 20.29 -5.92 -7.46
N LEU A 377 19.37 -6.84 -7.18
CA LEU A 377 19.25 -8.08 -7.97
C LEU A 377 18.83 -7.82 -9.41
N LEU A 378 18.00 -6.81 -9.69
CA LEU A 378 17.60 -6.46 -11.05
C LEU A 378 18.74 -5.88 -11.89
N GLU A 379 19.81 -5.39 -11.28
CA GLU A 379 21.03 -4.96 -11.99
C GLU A 379 22.04 -6.09 -12.13
N ALA A 380 22.05 -7.05 -11.20
CA ALA A 380 23.03 -8.14 -11.16
C ALA A 380 22.57 -9.43 -11.87
N VAL A 381 21.25 -9.67 -11.94
CA VAL A 381 20.65 -10.91 -12.43
C VAL A 381 19.71 -10.63 -13.58
N TYR A 382 19.70 -11.49 -14.58
CA TYR A 382 18.74 -11.41 -15.68
C TYR A 382 17.31 -11.52 -15.14
N TRP A 383 16.50 -10.46 -15.33
CA TRP A 383 15.21 -10.27 -14.68
C TRP A 383 14.22 -11.45 -14.78
N PRO A 384 14.14 -12.23 -15.88
CA PRO A 384 13.26 -13.39 -15.97
C PRO A 384 13.53 -14.43 -14.88
N TYR A 385 14.82 -14.68 -14.55
CA TYR A 385 15.16 -15.62 -13.48
C TYR A 385 14.67 -15.13 -12.11
N LEU A 386 14.77 -13.83 -11.87
CA LEU A 386 14.31 -13.23 -10.62
C LEU A 386 12.79 -13.37 -10.44
N VAL A 387 12.03 -13.11 -11.50
CA VAL A 387 10.57 -13.22 -11.51
C VAL A 387 10.13 -14.68 -11.33
N LEU A 388 10.75 -15.62 -12.07
CA LEU A 388 10.47 -17.04 -11.93
C LEU A 388 10.79 -17.56 -10.53
N ALA A 389 11.97 -17.21 -9.98
CA ALA A 389 12.35 -17.61 -8.64
C ALA A 389 11.38 -17.06 -7.59
N SER A 390 11.00 -15.80 -7.70
CA SER A 390 10.05 -15.14 -6.79
C SER A 390 8.69 -15.82 -6.80
N GLY A 391 8.15 -16.09 -7.98
CA GLY A 391 6.87 -16.78 -8.13
C GLY A 391 6.93 -18.22 -7.64
N ALA A 392 8.03 -18.94 -7.93
CA ALA A 392 8.26 -20.31 -7.46
C ALA A 392 8.35 -20.39 -5.93
N ILE A 393 9.03 -19.44 -5.28
CA ILE A 393 9.11 -19.37 -3.82
C ILE A 393 7.72 -19.21 -3.20
N ILE A 394 6.91 -18.27 -3.71
CA ILE A 394 5.53 -18.06 -3.24
C ILE A 394 4.71 -19.33 -3.44
N PHE A 395 4.78 -19.93 -4.64
CA PHE A 395 4.03 -21.14 -4.96
C PHE A 395 4.39 -22.30 -4.04
N VAL A 396 5.69 -22.58 -3.86
CA VAL A 396 6.18 -23.72 -3.04
C VAL A 396 5.80 -23.55 -1.56
N ILE A 397 5.96 -22.35 -1.00
CA ILE A 397 5.60 -22.11 0.42
C ILE A 397 4.08 -22.25 0.62
N ALA A 398 3.29 -21.71 -0.31
CA ALA A 398 1.84 -21.89 -0.26
C ALA A 398 1.41 -23.35 -0.46
N LEU A 399 2.12 -24.12 -1.29
CA LEU A 399 1.90 -25.55 -1.48
C LEU A 399 2.24 -26.35 -0.21
N ILE A 400 3.37 -26.07 0.43
CA ILE A 400 3.75 -26.69 1.71
C ILE A 400 2.69 -26.43 2.77
N ALA A 401 2.20 -25.19 2.88
CA ALA A 401 1.12 -24.85 3.81
C ALA A 401 -0.18 -25.57 3.46
N HIS A 402 -0.54 -25.65 2.18
CA HIS A 402 -1.74 -26.35 1.70
C HIS A 402 -1.71 -27.86 2.00
N LEU A 403 -0.57 -28.51 1.83
CA LEU A 403 -0.36 -29.94 2.07
C LEU A 403 -0.17 -30.28 3.54
N ASN A 404 0.01 -29.30 4.42
CA ASN A 404 0.18 -29.55 5.84
C ASN A 404 -1.08 -30.18 6.44
N LYS A 405 -0.94 -31.36 7.09
CA LYS A 405 -2.07 -32.11 7.63
C LYS A 405 -2.91 -31.32 8.64
N GLN A 406 -2.27 -30.54 9.51
CA GLN A 406 -2.98 -29.75 10.52
C GLN A 406 -3.79 -28.61 9.89
N VAL A 407 -3.23 -27.94 8.87
CA VAL A 407 -3.93 -26.90 8.09
C VAL A 407 -5.10 -27.50 7.34
N SER A 408 -4.89 -28.62 6.63
CA SER A 408 -5.94 -29.32 5.88
C SER A 408 -7.09 -29.81 6.78
N GLN A 409 -6.76 -30.38 7.96
CA GLN A 409 -7.77 -30.83 8.93
C GLN A 409 -8.58 -29.66 9.51
N TYR A 410 -7.95 -28.51 9.75
CA TYR A 410 -8.64 -27.31 10.23
C TYR A 410 -9.74 -26.87 9.24
N PHE A 411 -9.40 -26.73 7.96
CA PHE A 411 -10.35 -26.30 6.95
C PHE A 411 -11.44 -27.34 6.67
N LYS A 412 -11.14 -28.64 6.71
CA LYS A 412 -12.13 -29.70 6.60
C LYS A 412 -13.16 -29.67 7.74
N LYS A 413 -12.71 -29.55 8.99
CA LYS A 413 -13.63 -29.41 10.13
C LYS A 413 -14.55 -28.20 10.03
N LYS A 414 -14.00 -27.06 9.55
CA LYS A 414 -14.79 -25.85 9.33
C LYS A 414 -15.86 -26.05 8.24
N GLU A 415 -15.52 -26.77 7.15
CA GLU A 415 -16.45 -27.08 6.07
C GLU A 415 -17.59 -28.00 6.53
N GLU A 416 -17.28 -29.02 7.32
CA GLU A 416 -18.27 -29.92 7.92
C GLU A 416 -19.23 -29.20 8.87
N GLN A 417 -18.74 -28.28 9.70
CA GLN A 417 -19.57 -27.47 10.60
C GLN A 417 -20.51 -26.53 9.83
N VAL A 418 -20.06 -25.93 8.74
CA VAL A 418 -20.87 -25.06 7.90
C VAL A 418 -21.99 -25.86 7.19
N VAL A 419 -21.68 -27.04 6.67
CA VAL A 419 -22.67 -27.91 6.03
C VAL A 419 -23.70 -28.41 7.03
N ALA A 420 -23.31 -28.69 8.26
CA ALA A 420 -24.22 -29.10 9.33
C ALA A 420 -25.20 -27.97 9.73
N THR A 421 -24.72 -26.72 9.78
CA THR A 421 -25.54 -25.53 10.10
C THR A 421 -26.52 -25.19 8.96
N ASP A 422 -26.11 -25.30 7.69
CA ASP A 422 -26.99 -25.06 6.53
C ASP A 422 -28.08 -26.15 6.35
N LYS A 423 -27.88 -27.35 6.94
CA LYS A 423 -28.90 -28.41 6.93
C LYS A 423 -29.90 -28.33 8.09
N SER A 424 -29.58 -27.54 9.11
CA SER A 424 -30.43 -27.33 10.29
C SER A 424 -31.23 -26.02 10.26
N ALA A 425 -30.99 -25.16 9.26
CA ALA A 425 -31.73 -23.92 8.95
C ALA A 425 -32.65 -24.12 7.76
#